data_bc013344b472978e2294c8f25ee2cf87
#
_entry.id   bc013344b472978e2294c8f25ee2cf87
#
_cell.length_a   1.000
_cell.length_b   1.000
_cell.length_c   1.000
_cell.angle_alpha   90.00
_cell.angle_beta   90.00
_cell.angle_gamma   90.00
#
_symmetry.space_group_name_H-M   'P 1'
#
loop_
_entity.id
_entity.type
_entity.pdbx_description
1 polymer ?
#
loop_
_entity_poly.entity_id
_entity_poly.type
_entity_poly.pdbx_seq_one_letter_code
_entity_poly.pdbx_strand_id
1 'polypeptide(L)'
;MHTLRLFPAALLALLLTATTQAEVTVYTAKLIRTLEPAAPEAKAVAVEDGRIVAVGSLDDMEPVLRLRGGRIDRQFEDAVILPGFIDPHVHPSLPAVLTQFPFLAPDDWELPTGSFPGARTPAAYHARLKALAAQHSDDKVPFIAWGYHPLWHGEIWRDDLNAWFGEQPVLIWHRSFHELIGNDAAWQMLGVTAEDAAAAHEANWDRGHFYEGGLKAVVGKLGFLFEPARFGRGMQNFLTMMHQNGVTTALDMGTGIFGNPLQEIAGIRAVAEAYPVPSRIVLTPLILDFIGRNRSPEQALEDIQSWQASNTERVSVGNHFKLMLDGAIFSGLSQFGPPGYLDGHAGVWMAPRDVTLDFARTFWDAGFQLHAHANGDAAADWFLEILTTLLRESPRSDHRMTLEHFAYSTEDQTRRLKTLGALVSANPYYHYILSELYAESWLGPDRARQMVRLGSLERAGIPIGLHSDSPMAPLSPLTLMWAASARETIGGTPGLISEAISREQALRGVTIDAAYILGRENDLGSVRAGKIADFTVLAQDPLAVSDDELRSIPVIATVFAGTAYPLP
;
A
#
# COMPACT_ATOMS: atom_id res chain seq x y z
N MET A 1 -30.41 -48.51 -69.01
CA MET A 1 -29.54 -48.64 -67.85
C MET A 1 -29.51 -47.29 -67.15
N HIS A 2 -30.37 -47.13 -66.10
CA HIS A 2 -30.46 -45.94 -65.30
C HIS A 2 -29.68 -46.12 -64.00
N THR A 3 -28.64 -45.38 -63.82
CA THR A 3 -27.87 -45.33 -62.58
C THR A 3 -28.48 -44.26 -61.61
N LEU A 4 -29.08 -44.77 -60.51
CA LEU A 4 -29.57 -44.00 -59.39
C LEU A 4 -28.36 -43.48 -58.59
N ARG A 5 -28.23 -42.13 -58.43
CA ARG A 5 -27.28 -41.56 -57.52
C ARG A 5 -27.98 -41.31 -56.19
N LEU A 6 -27.49 -41.96 -55.12
CA LEU A 6 -27.86 -41.73 -53.73
C LEU A 6 -27.12 -40.47 -53.22
N PHE A 7 -27.84 -39.48 -52.72
CA PHE A 7 -27.29 -38.40 -51.91
C PHE A 7 -27.25 -38.80 -50.44
N PRO A 8 -26.14 -38.61 -49.72
CA PRO A 8 -26.13 -38.79 -48.28
C PRO A 8 -26.76 -37.55 -47.60
N ALA A 9 -27.78 -37.77 -46.78
CA ALA A 9 -28.34 -36.77 -45.86
C ALA A 9 -27.32 -36.50 -44.72
N ALA A 10 -26.76 -35.30 -44.69
CA ALA A 10 -25.95 -34.85 -43.59
C ALA A 10 -26.88 -34.45 -42.41
N LEU A 11 -26.79 -35.24 -41.34
CA LEU A 11 -27.46 -34.98 -40.08
C LEU A 11 -26.69 -33.85 -39.37
N LEU A 12 -27.26 -32.62 -39.36
CA LEU A 12 -26.72 -31.45 -38.63
C LEU A 12 -27.09 -31.64 -37.16
N ALA A 13 -26.14 -32.14 -36.34
CA ALA A 13 -26.28 -32.17 -34.88
C ALA A 13 -26.08 -30.75 -34.35
N LEU A 14 -27.16 -30.07 -33.97
CA LEU A 14 -27.10 -28.84 -33.14
C LEU A 14 -26.60 -29.25 -31.76
N LEU A 15 -25.32 -28.99 -31.51
CA LEU A 15 -24.78 -28.94 -30.15
C LEU A 15 -25.39 -27.71 -29.46
N LEU A 16 -26.48 -27.89 -28.72
CA LEU A 16 -26.94 -26.97 -27.70
C LEU A 16 -25.88 -26.98 -26.58
N THR A 17 -24.93 -26.06 -26.65
CA THR A 17 -24.15 -25.71 -25.46
C THR A 17 -25.14 -25.08 -24.46
N ALA A 18 -25.60 -25.89 -23.50
CA ALA A 18 -26.25 -25.37 -22.32
C ALA A 18 -25.22 -24.47 -21.62
N THR A 19 -25.35 -23.15 -21.81
CA THR A 19 -24.71 -22.20 -20.93
C THR A 19 -25.34 -22.47 -19.57
N THR A 20 -24.58 -23.09 -18.65
CA THR A 20 -24.96 -23.10 -17.24
C THR A 20 -25.01 -21.66 -16.80
N GLN A 21 -26.22 -21.11 -16.70
CA GLN A 21 -26.44 -19.80 -16.13
C GLN A 21 -25.91 -19.87 -14.70
N ALA A 22 -25.02 -18.96 -14.31
CA ALA A 22 -24.49 -18.96 -12.96
C ALA A 22 -25.65 -18.76 -11.97
N GLU A 23 -25.64 -19.53 -10.91
CA GLU A 23 -26.69 -19.52 -9.90
C GLU A 23 -26.54 -18.27 -9.03
N VAL A 24 -27.62 -17.50 -8.83
CA VAL A 24 -27.63 -16.34 -7.95
C VAL A 24 -27.36 -16.79 -6.51
N THR A 25 -26.39 -16.17 -5.84
CA THR A 25 -26.18 -16.32 -4.39
C THR A 25 -26.62 -15.05 -3.69
N VAL A 26 -27.55 -15.18 -2.74
CA VAL A 26 -28.00 -14.09 -1.88
C VAL A 26 -27.32 -14.22 -0.53
N TYR A 27 -26.36 -13.36 -0.22
CA TYR A 27 -25.79 -13.23 1.11
C TYR A 27 -26.68 -12.39 2.00
N THR A 28 -27.00 -12.91 3.20
CA THR A 28 -27.68 -12.17 4.26
C THR A 28 -26.70 -11.72 5.33
N ALA A 29 -26.93 -10.55 5.92
CA ALA A 29 -26.09 -9.99 6.96
C ALA A 29 -26.93 -9.28 8.05
N LYS A 30 -26.36 -9.18 9.26
CA LYS A 30 -26.89 -8.30 10.30
C LYS A 30 -27.01 -6.86 9.80
N LEU A 31 -26.01 -6.42 9.05
CA LEU A 31 -25.94 -5.10 8.45
C LEU A 31 -25.05 -5.15 7.20
N ILE A 32 -25.45 -4.49 6.13
CA ILE A 32 -24.61 -4.18 4.98
C ILE A 32 -24.46 -2.67 4.92
N ARG A 33 -23.24 -2.15 5.08
CA ARG A 33 -22.91 -0.76 4.83
C ARG A 33 -22.63 -0.59 3.35
N THR A 34 -23.54 0.02 2.62
CA THR A 34 -23.45 0.07 1.16
C THR A 34 -22.48 1.13 0.65
N LEU A 35 -22.27 2.20 1.38
CA LEU A 35 -21.61 3.46 1.01
C LEU A 35 -22.28 4.16 -0.18
N GLU A 36 -23.54 3.87 -0.45
CA GLU A 36 -24.39 4.58 -1.40
C GLU A 36 -25.30 5.53 -0.63
N PRO A 37 -25.23 6.86 -0.86
CA PRO A 37 -25.98 7.84 -0.04
C PRO A 37 -27.48 7.67 -0.09
N ALA A 38 -28.02 7.15 -1.22
CA ALA A 38 -29.47 6.94 -1.37
C ALA A 38 -30.01 5.71 -0.60
N ALA A 39 -29.14 4.74 -0.28
CA ALA A 39 -29.49 3.52 0.44
C ALA A 39 -28.30 3.05 1.29
N PRO A 40 -27.95 3.77 2.38
CA PRO A 40 -26.69 3.56 3.11
C PRO A 40 -26.61 2.20 3.81
N GLU A 41 -27.74 1.55 4.04
CA GLU A 41 -27.83 0.27 4.75
C GLU A 41 -28.71 -0.73 3.99
N ALA A 42 -28.36 -2.02 4.10
CA ALA A 42 -29.13 -3.13 3.58
C ALA A 42 -28.99 -4.36 4.51
N LYS A 43 -29.71 -5.46 4.19
CA LYS A 43 -29.70 -6.73 4.91
C LYS A 43 -29.37 -7.92 4.01
N ALA A 44 -29.45 -7.74 2.71
CA ALA A 44 -29.20 -8.77 1.73
C ALA A 44 -28.55 -8.19 0.47
N VAL A 45 -27.69 -8.95 -0.16
CA VAL A 45 -27.07 -8.65 -1.45
C VAL A 45 -27.10 -9.89 -2.33
N ALA A 46 -27.64 -9.76 -3.54
CA ALA A 46 -27.68 -10.83 -4.53
C ALA A 46 -26.52 -10.67 -5.50
N VAL A 47 -25.79 -11.78 -5.75
CA VAL A 47 -24.62 -11.84 -6.61
C VAL A 47 -24.81 -12.89 -7.69
N GLU A 48 -24.45 -12.56 -8.92
CA GLU A 48 -24.44 -13.44 -10.09
C GLU A 48 -23.21 -13.12 -10.93
N ASP A 49 -22.47 -14.14 -11.38
CA ASP A 49 -21.25 -13.99 -12.23
C ASP A 49 -20.25 -12.98 -11.65
N GLY A 50 -20.04 -13.00 -10.34
CA GLY A 50 -19.10 -12.12 -9.65
C GLY A 50 -19.55 -10.66 -9.51
N ARG A 51 -20.79 -10.33 -9.94
CA ARG A 51 -21.32 -8.97 -9.84
C ARG A 51 -22.57 -8.90 -8.96
N ILE A 52 -22.75 -7.76 -8.33
CA ILE A 52 -23.94 -7.43 -7.54
C ILE A 52 -25.11 -7.20 -8.50
N VAL A 53 -26.21 -7.92 -8.32
CA VAL A 53 -27.42 -7.77 -9.13
C VAL A 53 -28.56 -7.09 -8.39
N ALA A 54 -28.61 -7.21 -7.05
CA ALA A 54 -29.57 -6.50 -6.21
C ALA A 54 -29.02 -6.27 -4.79
N VAL A 55 -29.49 -5.21 -4.14
CA VAL A 55 -29.15 -4.84 -2.75
C VAL A 55 -30.41 -4.35 -2.07
N GLY A 56 -30.68 -4.78 -0.83
CA GLY A 56 -31.87 -4.36 -0.09
C GLY A 56 -32.18 -5.24 1.11
N SER A 57 -33.47 -5.44 1.40
CA SER A 57 -33.96 -6.43 2.34
C SER A 57 -33.98 -7.83 1.73
N LEU A 58 -34.18 -8.87 2.53
CA LEU A 58 -34.34 -10.23 2.00
C LEU A 58 -35.60 -10.35 1.10
N ASP A 59 -36.67 -9.62 1.42
CA ASP A 59 -37.89 -9.61 0.61
C ASP A 59 -37.65 -8.99 -0.78
N ASP A 60 -36.75 -8.00 -0.90
CA ASP A 60 -36.34 -7.42 -2.17
C ASP A 60 -35.58 -8.41 -3.07
N MET A 61 -35.05 -9.50 -2.50
CA MET A 61 -34.33 -10.55 -3.25
C MET A 61 -35.28 -11.57 -3.87
N GLU A 62 -36.53 -11.69 -3.39
CA GLU A 62 -37.49 -12.68 -3.88
C GLU A 62 -37.73 -12.62 -5.40
N PRO A 63 -37.93 -11.44 -6.00
CA PRO A 63 -38.12 -11.33 -7.45
C PRO A 63 -36.89 -11.85 -8.24
N VAL A 64 -35.69 -11.59 -7.76
CA VAL A 64 -34.44 -12.03 -8.40
C VAL A 64 -34.33 -13.56 -8.34
N LEU A 65 -34.54 -14.15 -7.16
CA LEU A 65 -34.52 -15.60 -6.94
C LEU A 65 -35.59 -16.32 -7.78
N ARG A 66 -36.80 -15.72 -7.87
CA ARG A 66 -37.91 -16.29 -8.66
C ARG A 66 -37.62 -16.29 -10.17
N LEU A 67 -36.98 -15.21 -10.67
CA LEU A 67 -36.71 -15.05 -12.10
C LEU A 67 -35.46 -15.81 -12.56
N ARG A 68 -34.42 -15.87 -11.74
CA ARG A 68 -33.11 -16.39 -12.12
C ARG A 68 -32.74 -17.70 -11.43
N GLY A 69 -33.52 -18.12 -10.41
CA GLY A 69 -33.12 -19.19 -9.50
C GLY A 69 -32.04 -18.73 -8.55
N GLY A 70 -31.56 -19.63 -7.69
CA GLY A 70 -30.47 -19.32 -6.79
C GLY A 70 -30.70 -19.81 -5.35
N ARG A 71 -29.75 -19.47 -4.47
CA ARG A 71 -29.76 -19.88 -3.07
C ARG A 71 -29.55 -18.68 -2.15
N ILE A 72 -30.10 -18.80 -0.93
CA ILE A 72 -29.82 -17.87 0.17
C ILE A 72 -28.68 -18.45 0.98
N ASP A 73 -27.64 -17.67 1.15
CA ASP A 73 -26.47 -18.00 1.96
C ASP A 73 -26.49 -17.16 3.25
N ARG A 74 -26.66 -17.82 4.40
CA ARG A 74 -26.79 -17.21 5.72
C ARG A 74 -25.50 -17.20 6.54
N GLN A 75 -24.35 -17.54 5.92
CA GLN A 75 -23.09 -17.65 6.67
C GLN A 75 -22.68 -16.33 7.35
N PHE A 76 -23.20 -15.19 6.88
CA PHE A 76 -22.89 -13.86 7.41
C PHE A 76 -24.09 -13.18 8.12
N GLU A 77 -25.17 -13.91 8.45
CA GLU A 77 -26.40 -13.30 8.97
C GLU A 77 -26.20 -12.55 10.31
N ASP A 78 -25.17 -12.89 11.10
CA ASP A 78 -24.80 -12.23 12.35
C ASP A 78 -23.64 -11.21 12.18
N ALA A 79 -23.10 -11.07 10.97
CA ALA A 79 -21.94 -10.25 10.66
C ALA A 79 -22.31 -8.95 9.93
N VAL A 80 -21.31 -8.09 9.75
CA VAL A 80 -21.42 -6.83 9.01
C VAL A 80 -20.67 -6.95 7.69
N ILE A 81 -21.36 -6.74 6.56
CA ILE A 81 -20.77 -6.70 5.24
C ILE A 81 -20.46 -5.25 4.87
N LEU A 82 -19.25 -5.02 4.41
CA LEU A 82 -18.75 -3.76 3.85
C LEU A 82 -18.30 -3.98 2.40
N PRO A 83 -18.16 -2.94 1.56
CA PRO A 83 -17.38 -3.06 0.35
C PRO A 83 -15.99 -3.58 0.70
N GLY A 84 -15.39 -4.38 -0.17
CA GLY A 84 -14.03 -4.88 0.03
C GLY A 84 -13.06 -3.73 0.31
N PHE A 85 -12.25 -3.86 1.35
CA PHE A 85 -11.27 -2.83 1.67
C PHE A 85 -10.24 -2.70 0.56
N ILE A 86 -9.82 -1.46 0.32
CA ILE A 86 -8.84 -1.08 -0.68
C ILE A 86 -7.72 -0.33 0.04
N ASP A 87 -6.48 -0.79 -0.14
CA ASP A 87 -5.30 -0.01 0.24
C ASP A 87 -4.73 0.66 -1.01
N PRO A 88 -4.88 2.00 -1.16
CA PRO A 88 -4.49 2.70 -2.37
C PRO A 88 -3.00 2.99 -2.48
N HIS A 89 -2.17 2.50 -1.55
CA HIS A 89 -0.73 2.66 -1.60
C HIS A 89 -0.01 1.61 -0.74
N VAL A 90 0.51 0.60 -1.38
CA VAL A 90 1.35 -0.44 -0.78
C VAL A 90 2.59 -0.67 -1.65
N HIS A 91 3.49 -1.51 -1.16
CA HIS A 91 4.66 -1.98 -1.89
C HIS A 91 4.78 -3.51 -1.76
N PRO A 92 4.05 -4.34 -2.52
CA PRO A 92 3.98 -5.80 -2.31
C PRO A 92 5.35 -6.48 -2.20
N SER A 93 6.34 -5.99 -2.98
CA SER A 93 7.70 -6.50 -2.97
C SER A 93 8.48 -6.21 -1.68
N LEU A 94 8.15 -5.11 -0.95
CA LEU A 94 8.80 -4.80 0.32
C LEU A 94 8.40 -5.77 1.43
N PRO A 95 7.11 -6.02 1.74
CA PRO A 95 6.72 -7.09 2.64
C PRO A 95 7.21 -8.47 2.19
N ALA A 96 7.23 -8.75 0.87
CA ALA A 96 7.77 -10.01 0.36
C ALA A 96 9.25 -10.22 0.74
N VAL A 97 10.03 -9.16 0.82
CA VAL A 97 11.41 -9.18 1.29
C VAL A 97 11.47 -9.15 2.83
N LEU A 98 10.80 -8.20 3.47
CA LEU A 98 10.99 -7.90 4.89
C LEU A 98 10.33 -8.93 5.82
N THR A 99 9.18 -9.51 5.45
CA THR A 99 8.52 -10.55 6.28
C THR A 99 9.32 -11.87 6.36
N GLN A 100 10.46 -11.95 5.68
CA GLN A 100 11.41 -13.05 5.83
C GLN A 100 12.32 -12.88 7.07
N PHE A 101 12.29 -11.73 7.73
CA PHE A 101 13.13 -11.33 8.86
C PHE A 101 12.29 -10.98 10.08
N PRO A 102 12.88 -11.02 11.29
CA PRO A 102 12.20 -10.49 12.46
C PRO A 102 12.04 -8.97 12.37
N PHE A 103 10.86 -8.49 12.78
CA PHE A 103 10.59 -7.09 12.97
C PHE A 103 11.02 -6.66 14.38
N LEU A 104 11.78 -5.60 14.44
CA LEU A 104 12.29 -5.01 15.68
C LEU A 104 12.09 -3.48 15.61
N ALA A 105 10.82 -3.10 15.58
CA ALA A 105 10.35 -1.73 15.46
C ALA A 105 9.95 -1.15 16.83
N PRO A 106 9.69 0.17 16.95
CA PRO A 106 9.17 0.74 18.18
C PRO A 106 7.71 0.37 18.46
N ASP A 107 6.95 0.00 17.45
CA ASP A 107 5.55 -0.42 17.48
C ASP A 107 5.39 -1.95 17.43
N ASP A 108 4.23 -2.44 17.88
CA ASP A 108 3.88 -3.85 17.84
C ASP A 108 3.50 -4.26 16.42
N TRP A 109 3.92 -5.47 16.00
CA TRP A 109 3.60 -6.03 14.69
C TRP A 109 3.07 -7.45 14.79
N GLU A 110 1.93 -7.69 14.16
CA GLU A 110 1.36 -9.02 13.96
C GLU A 110 1.53 -9.39 12.48
N LEU A 111 2.33 -10.42 12.22
CA LEU A 111 2.64 -10.92 10.88
C LEU A 111 2.26 -12.39 10.77
N PRO A 112 2.06 -12.94 9.57
CA PRO A 112 1.88 -14.39 9.39
C PRO A 112 3.04 -15.23 9.95
N THR A 113 4.20 -14.62 10.14
CA THR A 113 5.42 -15.25 10.68
C THR A 113 5.52 -15.18 12.20
N GLY A 114 4.64 -14.44 12.89
CA GLY A 114 4.60 -14.31 14.34
C GLY A 114 4.36 -12.90 14.84
N SER A 115 4.25 -12.77 16.16
CA SER A 115 4.07 -11.51 16.87
C SER A 115 5.42 -10.89 17.24
N PHE A 116 5.58 -9.62 16.95
CA PHE A 116 6.80 -8.84 17.20
C PHE A 116 6.45 -7.63 18.08
N PRO A 117 6.52 -7.76 19.42
CA PRO A 117 6.23 -6.64 20.32
C PRO A 117 7.21 -5.47 20.11
N GLY A 118 6.75 -4.25 20.27
CA GLY A 118 7.55 -3.04 20.10
C GLY A 118 8.74 -2.92 21.06
N ALA A 119 9.83 -2.32 20.59
CA ALA A 119 11.00 -2.00 21.40
C ALA A 119 11.21 -0.48 21.39
N ARG A 120 10.80 0.23 22.44
CA ARG A 120 10.75 1.71 22.48
C ARG A 120 11.94 2.37 23.16
N THR A 121 12.96 1.60 23.53
CA THR A 121 14.15 2.14 24.18
C THR A 121 15.41 1.48 23.65
N PRO A 122 16.58 2.15 23.70
CA PRO A 122 17.85 1.57 23.28
C PRO A 122 18.17 0.22 23.96
N ALA A 123 17.92 0.13 25.27
CA ALA A 123 18.17 -1.11 26.03
C ALA A 123 17.27 -2.27 25.59
N ALA A 124 15.97 -2.02 25.36
CA ALA A 124 15.03 -3.04 24.90
C ALA A 124 15.39 -3.51 23.48
N TYR A 125 15.70 -2.58 22.59
CA TYR A 125 16.13 -2.88 21.22
C TYR A 125 17.39 -3.76 21.21
N HIS A 126 18.42 -3.33 21.90
CA HIS A 126 19.71 -4.06 21.96
C HIS A 126 19.55 -5.48 22.53
N ALA A 127 18.80 -5.63 23.64
CA ALA A 127 18.57 -6.93 24.25
C ALA A 127 17.84 -7.89 23.28
N ARG A 128 16.82 -7.39 22.57
CA ARG A 128 16.06 -8.19 21.61
C ARG A 128 16.85 -8.48 20.34
N LEU A 129 17.61 -7.52 19.82
CA LEU A 129 18.48 -7.73 18.67
C LEU A 129 19.45 -8.89 18.93
N LYS A 130 20.09 -8.91 20.11
CA LYS A 130 20.98 -10.02 20.53
C LYS A 130 20.24 -11.35 20.65
N ALA A 131 19.06 -11.34 21.27
CA ALA A 131 18.28 -12.56 21.44
C ALA A 131 17.82 -13.17 20.10
N LEU A 132 17.43 -12.33 19.16
CA LEU A 132 17.01 -12.76 17.82
C LEU A 132 18.20 -13.23 16.97
N ALA A 133 19.33 -12.50 17.01
CA ALA A 133 20.53 -12.88 16.30
C ALA A 133 21.10 -14.23 16.79
N ALA A 134 21.00 -14.51 18.10
CA ALA A 134 21.43 -15.80 18.68
C ALA A 134 20.57 -16.99 18.18
N GLN A 135 19.38 -16.76 17.66
CA GLN A 135 18.50 -17.80 17.11
C GLN A 135 18.74 -18.01 15.60
N HIS A 136 19.51 -17.12 14.95
CA HIS A 136 19.81 -17.26 13.54
C HIS A 136 20.72 -18.44 13.26
N SER A 137 20.28 -19.35 12.43
CA SER A 137 20.97 -20.62 12.15
C SER A 137 21.39 -20.82 10.68
N ASP A 138 21.02 -19.92 9.79
CA ASP A 138 21.41 -19.98 8.37
C ASP A 138 22.75 -19.27 8.19
N ASP A 139 23.83 -20.04 8.10
CA ASP A 139 25.20 -19.54 7.96
C ASP A 139 25.53 -19.02 6.54
N LYS A 140 24.58 -19.13 5.60
CA LYS A 140 24.76 -18.66 4.22
C LYS A 140 24.28 -17.24 3.97
N VAL A 141 23.53 -16.68 4.90
CA VAL A 141 22.99 -15.33 4.81
C VAL A 141 23.21 -14.59 6.13
N PRO A 142 23.39 -13.26 6.10
CA PRO A 142 23.52 -12.50 7.34
C PRO A 142 22.20 -12.54 8.13
N PHE A 143 22.30 -12.41 9.46
CA PHE A 143 21.13 -12.08 10.26
C PHE A 143 20.67 -10.66 9.89
N ILE A 144 19.39 -10.49 9.58
CA ILE A 144 18.80 -9.19 9.26
C ILE A 144 17.63 -8.95 10.20
N ALA A 145 17.53 -7.75 10.79
CA ALA A 145 16.35 -7.27 11.50
C ALA A 145 15.88 -5.95 10.89
N TRP A 146 14.58 -5.81 10.71
CA TRP A 146 13.98 -4.57 10.21
C TRP A 146 13.28 -3.79 11.32
N GLY A 147 13.28 -2.45 11.22
CA GLY A 147 12.52 -1.58 12.11
C GLY A 147 13.34 -0.65 12.97
N TYR A 148 14.67 -0.64 12.83
CA TYR A 148 15.55 0.29 13.53
C TYR A 148 15.18 1.74 13.24
N HIS A 149 15.24 2.58 14.29
CA HIS A 149 15.08 4.04 14.17
C HIS A 149 15.92 4.73 15.25
N PRO A 150 16.87 5.62 14.89
CA PRO A 150 17.85 6.16 15.83
C PRO A 150 17.23 6.99 16.97
N LEU A 151 16.14 7.72 16.71
CA LEU A 151 15.47 8.50 17.75
C LEU A 151 14.77 7.64 18.83
N TRP A 152 14.43 6.38 18.52
CA TRP A 152 13.88 5.42 19.49
C TRP A 152 14.97 4.56 20.13
N HIS A 153 15.93 4.10 19.30
CA HIS A 153 16.85 3.02 19.66
C HIS A 153 18.26 3.49 19.97
N GLY A 154 18.50 4.82 19.86
CA GLY A 154 19.84 5.39 19.92
C GLY A 154 20.62 5.16 18.62
N GLU A 155 21.73 5.87 18.46
CA GLU A 155 22.63 5.66 17.32
C GLU A 155 23.33 4.30 17.45
N ILE A 156 23.30 3.51 16.38
CA ILE A 156 23.96 2.20 16.27
C ILE A 156 24.72 2.19 14.95
N TRP A 157 26.02 1.94 15.05
CA TRP A 157 26.89 1.95 13.89
C TRP A 157 27.71 0.65 13.80
N ARG A 158 28.53 0.53 12.80
CA ARG A 158 29.42 -0.60 12.51
C ARG A 158 30.21 -1.07 13.74
N ASP A 159 30.84 -0.15 14.47
CA ASP A 159 31.65 -0.47 15.64
C ASP A 159 30.82 -1.09 16.77
N ASP A 160 29.60 -0.60 16.99
CA ASP A 160 28.67 -1.17 17.97
C ASP A 160 28.32 -2.60 17.60
N LEU A 161 27.95 -2.82 16.31
CA LEU A 161 27.61 -4.14 15.81
C LEU A 161 28.81 -5.09 15.83
N ASN A 162 30.03 -4.61 15.54
CA ASN A 162 31.25 -5.38 15.67
C ASN A 162 31.50 -5.80 17.14
N ALA A 163 31.35 -4.86 18.09
CA ALA A 163 31.52 -5.11 19.50
C ALA A 163 30.49 -6.10 20.08
N TRP A 164 29.25 -6.07 19.54
CA TRP A 164 28.15 -6.90 20.05
C TRP A 164 28.13 -8.31 19.46
N PHE A 165 28.51 -8.48 18.19
CA PHE A 165 28.29 -9.70 17.43
C PHE A 165 29.59 -10.36 16.92
N GLY A 166 30.74 -9.65 16.94
CA GLY A 166 32.02 -10.20 16.46
C GLY A 166 31.94 -10.71 15.02
N GLU A 167 32.24 -12.00 14.86
CA GLU A 167 32.24 -12.66 13.54
C GLU A 167 30.83 -13.04 13.00
N GLN A 168 29.78 -12.85 13.79
CA GLN A 168 28.42 -13.10 13.30
C GLN A 168 27.99 -11.98 12.34
N PRO A 169 27.63 -12.31 11.08
CA PRO A 169 27.18 -11.31 10.13
C PRO A 169 25.81 -10.73 10.52
N VAL A 170 25.72 -9.42 10.76
CA VAL A 170 24.51 -8.73 11.21
C VAL A 170 24.27 -7.48 10.39
N LEU A 171 23.04 -7.36 9.89
CA LEU A 171 22.50 -6.16 9.25
C LEU A 171 21.28 -5.66 10.04
N ILE A 172 21.18 -4.38 10.26
CA ILE A 172 19.97 -3.73 10.74
C ILE A 172 19.39 -2.83 9.65
N TRP A 173 18.13 -3.07 9.32
CA TRP A 173 17.42 -2.30 8.30
C TRP A 173 16.56 -1.24 8.97
N HIS A 174 16.74 0.00 8.54
CA HIS A 174 16.02 1.14 9.11
C HIS A 174 14.51 1.04 8.85
N ARG A 175 13.72 1.63 9.75
CA ARG A 175 12.25 1.65 9.71
C ARG A 175 11.68 2.24 8.42
N SER A 176 12.43 3.17 7.78
CA SER A 176 12.07 3.77 6.50
C SER A 176 12.22 2.84 5.31
N PHE A 177 12.93 1.73 5.43
CA PHE A 177 13.47 0.92 4.33
C PHE A 177 14.65 1.58 3.58
N HIS A 178 14.88 2.88 3.75
CA HIS A 178 15.85 3.67 2.98
C HIS A 178 17.29 3.60 3.52
N GLU A 179 17.56 2.87 4.61
CA GLU A 179 18.87 2.80 5.25
C GLU A 179 19.20 1.39 5.73
N LEU A 180 20.45 0.99 5.57
CA LEU A 180 21.00 -0.29 6.01
C LEU A 180 22.33 -0.09 6.68
N ILE A 181 22.52 -0.69 7.86
CA ILE A 181 23.74 -0.65 8.64
C ILE A 181 24.23 -2.07 8.89
N GLY A 182 25.53 -2.33 8.71
CA GLY A 182 26.10 -3.64 8.89
C GLY A 182 27.44 -3.63 9.60
N ASN A 183 27.78 -4.78 10.20
CA ASN A 183 29.12 -5.03 10.76
C ASN A 183 30.10 -5.56 9.71
N ASP A 184 31.36 -5.68 10.08
CA ASP A 184 32.44 -6.17 9.20
C ASP A 184 32.14 -7.54 8.62
N ALA A 185 31.65 -8.46 9.45
CA ALA A 185 31.32 -9.81 9.05
C ALA A 185 30.20 -9.84 7.98
N ALA A 186 29.19 -8.97 8.10
CA ALA A 186 28.12 -8.89 7.12
C ALA A 186 28.62 -8.32 5.77
N TRP A 187 29.40 -7.24 5.80
CA TRP A 187 29.96 -6.67 4.58
C TRP A 187 30.94 -7.61 3.89
N GLN A 188 31.77 -8.33 4.65
CA GLN A 188 32.65 -9.36 4.13
C GLN A 188 31.87 -10.51 3.48
N MET A 189 30.82 -11.01 4.14
CA MET A 189 29.97 -12.09 3.61
C MET A 189 29.32 -11.69 2.30
N LEU A 190 28.84 -10.45 2.18
CA LEU A 190 28.17 -9.94 0.99
C LEU A 190 29.14 -9.46 -0.10
N GLY A 191 30.44 -9.41 0.19
CA GLY A 191 31.44 -8.87 -0.74
C GLY A 191 31.22 -7.37 -1.02
N VAL A 192 30.74 -6.61 -0.02
CA VAL A 192 30.64 -5.14 -0.05
C VAL A 192 31.96 -4.56 0.43
N THR A 193 32.49 -3.59 -0.31
CA THR A 193 33.82 -3.03 -0.08
C THR A 193 33.80 -1.52 0.16
N ALA A 194 34.93 -0.96 0.61
CA ALA A 194 35.09 0.48 0.73
C ALA A 194 34.98 1.19 -0.62
N GLU A 195 35.38 0.52 -1.71
CA GLU A 195 35.25 1.05 -3.08
C GLU A 195 33.79 1.15 -3.50
N ASP A 196 32.95 0.15 -3.14
CA ASP A 196 31.50 0.21 -3.38
C ASP A 196 30.90 1.41 -2.65
N ALA A 197 31.28 1.65 -1.39
CA ALA A 197 30.83 2.79 -0.61
C ALA A 197 31.34 4.13 -1.15
N ALA A 198 32.58 4.19 -1.61
CA ALA A 198 33.15 5.41 -2.20
C ALA A 198 32.51 5.76 -3.55
N ALA A 199 32.06 4.76 -4.30
CA ALA A 199 31.31 4.95 -5.55
C ALA A 199 29.86 5.37 -5.32
N ALA A 200 29.30 5.10 -4.14
CA ALA A 200 27.94 5.47 -3.75
C ALA A 200 27.98 6.82 -3.01
N HIS A 201 27.34 7.86 -3.55
CA HIS A 201 27.35 9.21 -2.94
C HIS A 201 26.70 9.25 -1.54
N GLU A 202 25.81 8.31 -1.24
CA GLU A 202 25.01 8.24 -0.02
C GLU A 202 25.40 6.98 0.78
N ALA A 203 26.67 6.91 1.17
CA ALA A 203 27.23 5.88 1.99
C ALA A 203 28.29 6.44 2.96
N ASN A 204 28.37 5.87 4.15
CA ASN A 204 29.41 6.13 5.11
C ASN A 204 30.07 4.80 5.51
N TRP A 205 31.22 4.50 4.90
CA TRP A 205 31.91 3.23 5.11
C TRP A 205 32.36 3.02 6.54
N ASP A 206 32.85 4.05 7.21
CA ASP A 206 33.34 3.95 8.60
C ASP A 206 32.18 3.59 9.57
N ARG A 207 30.99 4.06 9.28
CA ARG A 207 29.77 3.73 10.04
C ARG A 207 29.09 2.44 9.55
N GLY A 208 29.56 1.85 8.46
CA GLY A 208 28.91 0.70 7.82
C GLY A 208 27.49 1.01 7.33
N HIS A 209 27.24 2.26 6.93
CA HIS A 209 25.91 2.82 6.65
C HIS A 209 25.74 3.14 5.17
N PHE A 210 24.69 2.60 4.56
CA PHE A 210 24.24 2.90 3.20
C PHE A 210 22.81 3.42 3.28
N TYR A 211 22.53 4.56 2.62
CA TYR A 211 21.23 5.22 2.69
C TYR A 211 20.81 5.78 1.34
N GLU A 212 19.50 5.96 1.13
CA GLU A 212 18.88 6.45 -0.10
C GLU A 212 19.48 5.79 -1.36
N GLY A 213 20.04 6.58 -2.27
CA GLY A 213 20.67 6.08 -3.49
C GLY A 213 21.85 5.13 -3.25
N GLY A 214 22.51 5.24 -2.10
CA GLY A 214 23.60 4.37 -1.68
C GLY A 214 23.18 2.92 -1.47
N LEU A 215 21.91 2.66 -1.17
CA LEU A 215 21.37 1.30 -1.09
C LEU A 215 21.51 0.51 -2.39
N LYS A 216 21.54 1.18 -3.54
CA LYS A 216 21.73 0.51 -4.83
C LYS A 216 23.05 -0.26 -4.90
N ALA A 217 24.10 0.22 -4.21
CA ALA A 217 25.39 -0.47 -4.13
C ALA A 217 25.33 -1.80 -3.40
N VAL A 218 24.39 -1.96 -2.45
CA VAL A 218 24.27 -3.16 -1.61
C VAL A 218 23.10 -4.05 -2.00
N VAL A 219 21.99 -3.52 -2.53
CA VAL A 219 20.80 -4.32 -2.89
C VAL A 219 21.16 -5.42 -3.91
N GLY A 220 22.02 -5.15 -4.87
CA GLY A 220 22.50 -6.16 -5.83
C GLY A 220 23.28 -7.30 -5.18
N LYS A 221 23.89 -7.08 -4.01
CA LYS A 221 24.60 -8.10 -3.20
C LYS A 221 23.66 -8.92 -2.32
N LEU A 222 22.41 -8.47 -2.14
CA LEU A 222 21.36 -9.16 -1.38
C LEU A 222 20.51 -10.07 -2.29
N GLY A 223 21.08 -10.62 -3.36
CA GLY A 223 20.37 -11.42 -4.37
C GLY A 223 19.60 -12.61 -3.79
N PHE A 224 20.02 -13.15 -2.64
CA PHE A 224 19.33 -14.23 -1.94
C PHE A 224 17.89 -13.87 -1.51
N LEU A 225 17.58 -12.57 -1.34
CA LEU A 225 16.24 -12.08 -1.00
C LEU A 225 15.22 -12.34 -2.12
N PHE A 226 15.72 -12.36 -3.34
CA PHE A 226 14.93 -12.48 -4.57
C PHE A 226 14.93 -13.91 -5.13
N GLU A 227 15.55 -14.87 -4.42
CA GLU A 227 15.42 -16.28 -4.79
C GLU A 227 13.94 -16.66 -4.84
N PRO A 228 13.47 -17.34 -5.92
CA PRO A 228 12.04 -17.56 -6.14
C PRO A 228 11.30 -18.19 -4.97
N ALA A 229 11.95 -19.12 -4.24
CA ALA A 229 11.35 -19.76 -3.07
C ALA A 229 11.24 -18.82 -1.87
N ARG A 230 12.22 -17.92 -1.65
CA ARG A 230 12.20 -16.94 -0.56
C ARG A 230 11.19 -15.84 -0.85
N PHE A 231 11.34 -15.20 -2.00
CA PHE A 231 10.41 -14.14 -2.44
C PHE A 231 8.97 -14.66 -2.48
N GLY A 232 8.77 -15.88 -3.00
CA GLY A 232 7.45 -16.51 -3.05
C GLY A 232 6.81 -16.68 -1.68
N ARG A 233 7.55 -17.14 -0.66
CA ARG A 233 7.03 -17.21 0.73
C ARG A 233 6.68 -15.85 1.30
N GLY A 234 7.55 -14.85 1.11
CA GLY A 234 7.28 -13.50 1.58
C GLY A 234 6.08 -12.87 0.87
N MET A 235 5.91 -13.13 -0.44
CA MET A 235 4.73 -12.67 -1.18
C MET A 235 3.44 -13.38 -0.70
N GLN A 236 3.52 -14.67 -0.32
CA GLN A 236 2.41 -15.36 0.33
C GLN A 236 2.06 -14.73 1.69
N ASN A 237 3.05 -14.30 2.47
CA ASN A 237 2.82 -13.54 3.71
C ASN A 237 2.04 -12.24 3.43
N PHE A 238 2.44 -11.49 2.40
CA PHE A 238 1.72 -10.27 2.01
C PHE A 238 0.26 -10.55 1.64
N LEU A 239 -0.01 -11.56 0.83
CA LEU A 239 -1.37 -11.95 0.45
C LEU A 239 -2.18 -12.45 1.65
N THR A 240 -1.54 -13.15 2.58
CA THR A 240 -2.15 -13.55 3.86
C THR A 240 -2.52 -12.33 4.69
N MET A 241 -1.64 -11.32 4.79
CA MET A 241 -1.92 -10.07 5.47
C MET A 241 -3.10 -9.32 4.83
N MET A 242 -3.18 -9.27 3.48
CA MET A 242 -4.34 -8.70 2.80
C MET A 242 -5.64 -9.39 3.24
N HIS A 243 -5.67 -10.72 3.17
CA HIS A 243 -6.86 -11.51 3.54
C HIS A 243 -7.24 -11.33 5.01
N GLN A 244 -6.28 -11.46 5.93
CA GLN A 244 -6.49 -11.31 7.38
C GLN A 244 -7.04 -9.94 7.78
N ASN A 245 -6.72 -8.91 6.98
CA ASN A 245 -7.16 -7.53 7.24
C ASN A 245 -8.30 -7.07 6.30
N GLY A 246 -8.92 -7.99 5.58
CA GLY A 246 -10.07 -7.70 4.73
C GLY A 246 -9.77 -6.91 3.46
N VAL A 247 -8.50 -6.79 3.06
CA VAL A 247 -8.11 -6.07 1.85
C VAL A 247 -8.31 -6.94 0.63
N THR A 248 -9.21 -6.54 -0.27
CA THR A 248 -9.50 -7.25 -1.51
C THR A 248 -8.75 -6.68 -2.71
N THR A 249 -8.36 -5.41 -2.62
CA THR A 249 -7.63 -4.70 -3.69
C THR A 249 -6.53 -3.83 -3.10
N ALA A 250 -5.35 -3.85 -3.72
CA ALA A 250 -4.21 -3.02 -3.35
C ALA A 250 -3.60 -2.35 -4.58
N LEU A 251 -3.11 -1.11 -4.42
CA LEU A 251 -2.38 -0.37 -5.44
C LEU A 251 -0.91 -0.30 -5.04
N ASP A 252 -0.04 -1.00 -5.77
CA ASP A 252 1.41 -0.87 -5.62
C ASP A 252 1.86 0.50 -6.13
N MET A 253 2.64 1.20 -5.33
CA MET A 253 3.19 2.52 -5.66
C MET A 253 4.70 2.52 -5.89
N GLY A 254 5.28 1.36 -6.19
CA GLY A 254 6.73 1.24 -6.30
C GLY A 254 7.24 0.16 -7.24
N THR A 255 6.48 -0.23 -8.27
CA THR A 255 6.94 -1.24 -9.25
C THR A 255 8.27 -0.81 -9.88
N GLY A 256 9.29 -1.63 -9.75
CA GLY A 256 10.65 -1.35 -10.19
C GLY A 256 11.58 -0.88 -9.06
N ILE A 257 11.14 -0.81 -7.82
CA ILE A 257 11.92 -0.32 -6.68
C ILE A 257 13.27 -1.06 -6.50
N PHE A 258 13.34 -2.33 -6.92
CA PHE A 258 14.57 -3.14 -6.89
C PHE A 258 15.33 -3.15 -8.23
N GLY A 259 14.97 -2.31 -9.19
CA GLY A 259 15.68 -2.11 -10.47
C GLY A 259 15.46 -3.21 -11.51
N ASN A 260 14.53 -4.15 -11.29
CA ASN A 260 14.13 -5.16 -12.28
C ASN A 260 12.61 -5.35 -12.32
N PRO A 261 11.88 -4.40 -12.93
CA PRO A 261 10.42 -4.39 -12.90
C PRO A 261 9.79 -5.62 -13.56
N LEU A 262 10.38 -6.17 -14.63
CA LEU A 262 9.82 -7.35 -15.30
C LEU A 262 9.90 -8.60 -14.42
N GLN A 263 11.00 -8.79 -13.69
CA GLN A 263 11.14 -9.90 -12.75
C GLN A 263 10.19 -9.73 -11.56
N GLU A 264 10.06 -8.50 -11.08
CA GLU A 264 9.15 -8.14 -9.98
C GLU A 264 7.70 -8.44 -10.35
N ILE A 265 7.22 -7.92 -11.50
CA ILE A 265 5.87 -8.17 -12.03
C ILE A 265 5.61 -9.67 -12.19
N ALA A 266 6.57 -10.40 -12.77
CA ALA A 266 6.45 -11.84 -12.98
C ALA A 266 6.38 -12.61 -11.65
N GLY A 267 7.20 -12.23 -10.67
CA GLY A 267 7.22 -12.83 -9.33
C GLY A 267 5.92 -12.60 -8.57
N ILE A 268 5.44 -11.35 -8.52
CA ILE A 268 4.15 -11.00 -7.89
C ILE A 268 3.02 -11.79 -8.54
N ARG A 269 2.95 -11.80 -9.88
CA ARG A 269 1.90 -12.48 -10.62
C ARG A 269 1.92 -13.98 -10.37
N ALA A 270 3.08 -14.63 -10.47
CA ALA A 270 3.21 -16.07 -10.28
C ALA A 270 2.66 -16.53 -8.92
N VAL A 271 2.90 -15.75 -7.87
CA VAL A 271 2.40 -16.08 -6.52
C VAL A 271 0.93 -15.71 -6.37
N ALA A 272 0.51 -14.53 -6.81
CA ALA A 272 -0.86 -14.05 -6.65
C ALA A 272 -1.87 -14.93 -7.40
N GLU A 273 -1.54 -15.37 -8.64
CA GLU A 273 -2.41 -16.26 -9.42
C GLU A 273 -2.54 -17.67 -8.81
N ALA A 274 -1.48 -18.14 -8.14
CA ALA A 274 -1.47 -19.46 -7.50
C ALA A 274 -2.04 -19.44 -6.07
N TYR A 275 -2.21 -18.27 -5.46
CA TYR A 275 -2.66 -18.15 -4.07
C TYR A 275 -4.15 -18.52 -3.95
N PRO A 276 -4.55 -19.34 -2.93
CA PRO A 276 -5.92 -19.85 -2.83
C PRO A 276 -6.98 -18.75 -2.63
N VAL A 277 -6.62 -17.68 -1.89
CA VAL A 277 -7.52 -16.56 -1.66
C VAL A 277 -7.18 -15.44 -2.65
N PRO A 278 -8.03 -15.16 -3.62
CA PRO A 278 -7.75 -14.15 -4.62
C PRO A 278 -7.81 -12.74 -4.02
N SER A 279 -6.95 -11.88 -4.56
CA SER A 279 -6.95 -10.44 -4.35
C SER A 279 -6.53 -9.74 -5.63
N ARG A 280 -6.80 -8.45 -5.72
CA ARG A 280 -6.43 -7.63 -6.87
C ARG A 280 -5.25 -6.73 -6.52
N ILE A 281 -4.18 -6.76 -7.32
CA ILE A 281 -3.01 -5.91 -7.18
C ILE A 281 -2.87 -5.12 -8.48
N VAL A 282 -2.93 -3.80 -8.37
CA VAL A 282 -2.66 -2.87 -9.47
C VAL A 282 -1.25 -2.32 -9.30
N LEU A 283 -0.41 -2.47 -10.29
CA LEU A 283 1.00 -2.11 -10.26
C LEU A 283 1.21 -0.71 -10.85
N THR A 284 1.94 0.16 -10.14
CA THR A 284 2.28 1.51 -10.57
C THR A 284 3.77 1.64 -10.75
N PRO A 285 4.27 1.84 -11.99
CA PRO A 285 5.67 2.03 -12.28
C PRO A 285 6.25 3.28 -11.62
N LEU A 286 7.48 3.15 -11.10
CA LEU A 286 8.19 4.17 -10.32
C LEU A 286 9.20 4.92 -11.18
N ILE A 287 9.17 6.27 -11.18
CA ILE A 287 10.11 7.14 -11.92
C ILE A 287 11.58 6.79 -11.66
N LEU A 288 11.93 6.47 -10.40
CA LEU A 288 13.33 6.21 -10.02
C LEU A 288 13.93 4.97 -10.70
N ASP A 289 13.10 3.97 -11.06
CA ASP A 289 13.56 2.83 -11.86
C ASP A 289 14.02 3.28 -13.26
N PHE A 290 13.21 4.10 -13.92
CA PHE A 290 13.52 4.58 -15.27
C PHE A 290 14.74 5.50 -15.29
N ILE A 291 14.84 6.43 -14.34
CA ILE A 291 16.04 7.28 -14.17
C ILE A 291 17.27 6.39 -13.93
N GLY A 292 17.18 5.41 -13.04
CA GLY A 292 18.29 4.49 -12.71
C GLY A 292 18.74 3.64 -13.90
N ARG A 293 17.86 3.33 -14.84
CA ARG A 293 18.13 2.60 -16.08
C ARG A 293 18.43 3.53 -17.28
N ASN A 294 18.56 4.84 -17.07
CA ASN A 294 18.79 5.85 -18.12
C ASN A 294 17.73 5.80 -19.25
N ARG A 295 16.46 5.58 -18.89
CA ARG A 295 15.33 5.61 -19.84
C ARG A 295 14.81 7.03 -20.01
N SER A 296 14.54 7.46 -21.25
CA SER A 296 13.79 8.69 -21.47
C SER A 296 12.32 8.51 -21.06
N PRO A 297 11.55 9.61 -20.85
CA PRO A 297 10.11 9.52 -20.57
C PRO A 297 9.32 8.73 -21.63
N GLU A 298 9.62 8.90 -22.91
CA GLU A 298 8.97 8.20 -24.02
C GLU A 298 9.29 6.68 -23.99
N GLN A 299 10.57 6.34 -23.75
CA GLN A 299 10.97 4.94 -23.59
C GLN A 299 10.31 4.27 -22.38
N ALA A 300 10.15 5.02 -21.27
CA ALA A 300 9.44 4.55 -20.10
C ALA A 300 7.96 4.27 -20.40
N LEU A 301 7.32 5.15 -21.18
CA LEU A 301 5.94 4.96 -21.61
C LEU A 301 5.79 3.70 -22.49
N GLU A 302 6.71 3.48 -23.46
CA GLU A 302 6.73 2.27 -24.29
C GLU A 302 6.92 1.01 -23.44
N ASP A 303 7.85 1.03 -22.48
CA ASP A 303 8.09 -0.08 -21.57
C ASP A 303 6.80 -0.44 -20.82
N ILE A 304 6.12 0.54 -20.20
CA ILE A 304 4.90 0.33 -19.42
C ILE A 304 3.76 -0.22 -20.28
N GLN A 305 3.57 0.32 -21.49
CA GLN A 305 2.57 -0.19 -22.42
C GLN A 305 2.83 -1.65 -22.79
N SER A 306 4.10 -2.05 -22.93
CA SER A 306 4.47 -3.44 -23.16
C SER A 306 4.15 -4.35 -21.98
N TRP A 307 4.34 -3.87 -20.75
CA TRP A 307 4.02 -4.63 -19.53
C TRP A 307 2.52 -4.85 -19.35
N GLN A 308 1.71 -3.88 -19.76
CA GLN A 308 0.24 -3.96 -19.72
C GLN A 308 -0.33 -5.09 -20.59
N ALA A 309 0.37 -5.51 -21.63
CA ALA A 309 -0.06 -6.59 -22.51
C ALA A 309 -0.23 -7.96 -21.78
N SER A 310 0.36 -8.10 -20.60
CA SER A 310 0.31 -9.31 -19.78
C SER A 310 -0.62 -9.20 -18.56
N ASN A 311 -1.47 -8.17 -18.49
CA ASN A 311 -2.42 -7.97 -17.39
C ASN A 311 -3.39 -9.15 -17.23
N THR A 312 -3.67 -9.48 -15.97
CA THR A 312 -4.69 -10.42 -15.56
C THR A 312 -5.73 -9.74 -14.68
N GLU A 313 -6.77 -10.44 -14.25
CA GLU A 313 -7.73 -9.90 -13.29
C GLU A 313 -7.12 -9.63 -11.92
N ARG A 314 -6.18 -10.50 -11.49
CA ARG A 314 -5.54 -10.43 -10.16
C ARG A 314 -4.34 -9.50 -10.12
N VAL A 315 -3.57 -9.41 -11.22
CA VAL A 315 -2.37 -8.56 -11.27
C VAL A 315 -2.33 -7.80 -12.58
N SER A 316 -2.38 -6.49 -12.49
CA SER A 316 -2.37 -5.61 -13.66
C SER A 316 -1.44 -4.42 -13.47
N VAL A 317 -0.75 -4.02 -14.54
CA VAL A 317 -0.07 -2.72 -14.61
C VAL A 317 -1.11 -1.68 -14.97
N GLY A 318 -1.33 -0.70 -14.09
CA GLY A 318 -2.37 0.32 -14.24
C GLY A 318 -1.95 1.47 -15.16
N ASN A 319 -2.89 2.38 -15.44
CA ASN A 319 -2.60 3.67 -16.07
C ASN A 319 -2.20 4.71 -15.00
N HIS A 320 -1.29 4.31 -14.12
CA HIS A 320 -0.76 5.10 -13.01
C HIS A 320 0.74 5.26 -13.17
N PHE A 321 1.28 6.40 -12.74
CA PHE A 321 2.72 6.63 -12.75
C PHE A 321 3.15 7.37 -11.48
N LYS A 322 4.17 6.84 -10.79
CA LYS A 322 4.65 7.37 -9.51
C LYS A 322 5.86 8.27 -9.68
N LEU A 323 5.68 9.52 -9.26
CA LEU A 323 6.75 10.51 -9.07
C LEU A 323 7.27 10.44 -7.63
N MET A 324 8.57 10.71 -7.44
CA MET A 324 9.20 10.82 -6.12
C MET A 324 9.75 12.23 -5.97
N LEU A 325 9.21 13.00 -5.04
CA LEU A 325 9.63 14.39 -4.88
C LEU A 325 10.67 14.56 -3.78
N ASP A 326 10.37 14.14 -2.56
CA ASP A 326 11.26 14.27 -1.41
C ASP A 326 11.56 12.93 -0.72
N GLY A 327 12.45 12.96 0.25
CA GLY A 327 12.91 11.77 0.96
C GLY A 327 11.92 11.30 2.04
N ALA A 328 12.23 10.13 2.63
CA ALA A 328 11.37 9.44 3.58
C ALA A 328 11.18 10.23 4.87
N ILE A 329 9.93 10.31 5.33
CA ILE A 329 9.59 10.96 6.60
C ILE A 329 10.24 10.23 7.80
N PHE A 330 10.30 8.90 7.80
CA PHE A 330 10.93 8.12 8.86
C PHE A 330 12.44 8.37 9.00
N SER A 331 13.13 8.74 7.92
CA SER A 331 14.56 9.05 7.94
C SER A 331 14.86 10.52 8.24
N GLY A 332 13.84 11.37 8.43
CA GLY A 332 14.03 12.80 8.56
C GLY A 332 14.55 13.48 7.30
N LEU A 333 14.24 12.92 6.12
CA LEU A 333 14.77 13.41 4.84
C LEU A 333 13.71 14.11 3.97
N SER A 334 12.53 14.39 4.55
CA SER A 334 11.47 15.15 3.88
C SER A 334 11.85 16.62 3.70
N GLN A 335 11.37 17.24 2.63
CA GLN A 335 11.63 18.63 2.34
C GLN A 335 10.63 19.57 3.05
N PHE A 336 11.11 20.26 4.08
CA PHE A 336 10.32 21.24 4.80
C PHE A 336 10.68 22.68 4.40
N GLY A 337 9.65 23.50 4.25
CA GLY A 337 9.81 24.96 4.15
C GLY A 337 10.32 25.59 5.46
N PRO A 338 10.70 26.87 5.44
CA PRO A 338 11.18 27.56 6.65
C PRO A 338 10.21 27.39 7.85
N PRO A 339 10.72 27.10 9.05
CA PRO A 339 12.12 27.12 9.48
C PRO A 339 12.93 25.83 9.21
N GLY A 340 12.41 24.83 8.49
CA GLY A 340 13.09 23.57 8.26
C GLY A 340 13.06 22.64 9.49
N TYR A 341 14.03 21.76 9.60
CA TYR A 341 14.23 20.94 10.80
C TYR A 341 14.87 21.77 11.93
N LEU A 342 14.55 21.45 13.18
CA LEU A 342 15.03 22.20 14.36
C LEU A 342 16.55 22.12 14.55
N ASP A 343 17.16 21.00 14.20
CA ASP A 343 18.61 20.79 14.27
C ASP A 343 19.36 21.33 13.05
N GLY A 344 18.63 21.87 12.08
CA GLY A 344 19.19 22.52 10.89
C GLY A 344 19.62 21.57 9.78
N HIS A 345 19.40 20.26 9.90
CA HIS A 345 19.63 19.36 8.77
C HIS A 345 18.61 19.61 7.64
N ALA A 346 18.93 19.20 6.43
CA ALA A 346 18.09 19.38 5.26
C ALA A 346 17.53 18.03 4.78
N GLY A 347 16.31 18.06 4.25
CA GLY A 347 15.76 16.94 3.48
C GLY A 347 16.45 16.79 2.12
N VAL A 348 16.05 15.78 1.36
CA VAL A 348 16.58 15.49 0.03
C VAL A 348 15.48 15.59 -1.03
N TRP A 349 15.85 16.00 -2.25
CA TRP A 349 15.03 15.86 -3.44
C TRP A 349 15.41 14.55 -4.13
N MET A 350 14.43 13.69 -4.43
CA MET A 350 14.69 12.34 -4.95
C MET A 350 15.07 12.30 -6.43
N ALA A 351 14.73 13.35 -7.18
CA ALA A 351 15.07 13.48 -8.59
C ALA A 351 15.25 14.96 -8.96
N PRO A 352 16.02 15.29 -10.03
CA PRO A 352 16.09 16.65 -10.55
C PRO A 352 14.71 17.15 -10.99
N ARG A 353 14.40 18.42 -10.70
CA ARG A 353 13.08 19.01 -10.97
C ARG A 353 12.70 19.02 -12.44
N ASP A 354 13.65 19.30 -13.33
CA ASP A 354 13.44 19.28 -14.77
C ASP A 354 13.14 17.88 -15.28
N VAL A 355 13.90 16.87 -14.86
CA VAL A 355 13.65 15.46 -15.18
C VAL A 355 12.26 15.04 -14.69
N THR A 356 11.91 15.36 -13.44
CA THR A 356 10.59 15.05 -12.87
C THR A 356 9.46 15.66 -13.70
N LEU A 357 9.62 16.91 -14.12
CA LEU A 357 8.60 17.60 -14.92
C LEU A 357 8.46 17.01 -16.33
N ASP A 358 9.56 16.59 -16.96
CA ASP A 358 9.54 15.97 -18.29
C ASP A 358 8.82 14.61 -18.26
N PHE A 359 9.09 13.76 -17.25
CA PHE A 359 8.30 12.55 -17.02
C PHE A 359 6.83 12.88 -16.76
N ALA A 360 6.54 13.85 -15.91
CA ALA A 360 5.17 14.24 -15.60
C ALA A 360 4.40 14.67 -16.85
N ARG A 361 5.00 15.47 -17.76
CA ARG A 361 4.37 15.88 -19.03
C ARG A 361 4.06 14.69 -19.92
N THR A 362 5.04 13.83 -20.15
CA THR A 362 4.89 12.66 -21.04
C THR A 362 3.76 11.76 -20.58
N PHE A 363 3.72 11.41 -19.28
CA PHE A 363 2.68 10.55 -18.74
C PHE A 363 1.32 11.24 -18.62
N TRP A 364 1.31 12.55 -18.33
CA TRP A 364 0.09 13.34 -18.35
C TRP A 364 -0.55 13.38 -19.73
N ASP A 365 0.23 13.67 -20.79
CA ASP A 365 -0.26 13.74 -22.16
C ASP A 365 -0.68 12.36 -22.70
N ALA A 366 -0.07 11.28 -22.20
CA ALA A 366 -0.47 9.90 -22.46
C ALA A 366 -1.74 9.46 -21.70
N GLY A 367 -2.33 10.33 -20.87
CA GLY A 367 -3.57 10.04 -20.13
C GLY A 367 -3.40 9.30 -18.82
N PHE A 368 -2.17 9.11 -18.34
CA PHE A 368 -1.93 8.47 -17.05
C PHE A 368 -2.40 9.35 -15.88
N GLN A 369 -2.79 8.71 -14.78
CA GLN A 369 -2.94 9.35 -13.49
C GLN A 369 -1.57 9.43 -12.82
N LEU A 370 -1.19 10.63 -12.39
CA LEU A 370 0.07 10.85 -11.70
C LEU A 370 -0.12 10.78 -10.19
N HIS A 371 0.78 10.08 -9.52
CA HIS A 371 0.90 10.02 -8.07
C HIS A 371 2.25 10.57 -7.68
N ALA A 372 2.32 11.41 -6.64
CA ALA A 372 3.58 12.00 -6.24
C ALA A 372 3.82 11.83 -4.74
N HIS A 373 4.89 11.13 -4.40
CA HIS A 373 5.42 11.09 -3.04
C HIS A 373 5.78 12.52 -2.60
N ALA A 374 5.13 13.02 -1.57
CA ALA A 374 5.38 14.33 -1.01
C ALA A 374 5.05 14.33 0.50
N ASN A 375 6.09 14.27 1.32
CA ASN A 375 5.97 14.24 2.77
C ASN A 375 5.99 15.65 3.39
N GLY A 376 6.92 16.50 2.98
CA GLY A 376 7.08 17.83 3.53
C GLY A 376 6.28 18.90 2.76
N ASP A 377 6.05 20.03 3.40
CA ASP A 377 5.32 21.14 2.80
C ASP A 377 6.04 21.77 1.59
N ALA A 378 7.37 21.78 1.55
CA ALA A 378 8.10 22.20 0.36
C ALA A 378 7.92 21.23 -0.83
N ALA A 379 7.80 19.94 -0.56
CA ALA A 379 7.46 18.94 -1.60
C ALA A 379 6.00 19.09 -2.05
N ALA A 380 5.08 19.39 -1.13
CA ALA A 380 3.69 19.70 -1.47
C ALA A 380 3.58 20.94 -2.37
N ASP A 381 4.40 21.97 -2.13
CA ASP A 381 4.47 23.13 -3.02
C ASP A 381 4.98 22.74 -4.41
N TRP A 382 6.01 21.89 -4.50
CA TRP A 382 6.50 21.40 -5.78
C TRP A 382 5.45 20.55 -6.51
N PHE A 383 4.69 19.72 -5.81
CA PHE A 383 3.53 19.01 -6.38
C PHE A 383 2.52 19.98 -7.01
N LEU A 384 2.17 21.05 -6.29
CA LEU A 384 1.23 22.08 -6.76
C LEU A 384 1.77 22.86 -7.97
N GLU A 385 3.08 23.10 -8.04
CA GLU A 385 3.74 23.71 -9.20
C GLU A 385 3.68 22.79 -10.43
N ILE A 386 3.97 21.49 -10.27
CA ILE A 386 3.84 20.50 -11.35
C ILE A 386 2.40 20.48 -11.87
N LEU A 387 1.42 20.29 -10.98
CA LEU A 387 0.02 20.23 -11.38
C LEU A 387 -0.46 21.52 -12.07
N THR A 388 -0.07 22.68 -11.56
CA THR A 388 -0.38 23.97 -12.17
C THR A 388 0.21 24.09 -13.57
N THR A 389 1.45 23.62 -13.76
CA THR A 389 2.13 23.63 -15.06
C THR A 389 1.41 22.73 -16.05
N LEU A 390 1.12 21.49 -15.67
CA LEU A 390 0.41 20.53 -16.51
C LEU A 390 -0.98 21.03 -16.93
N LEU A 391 -1.74 21.59 -15.98
CA LEU A 391 -3.06 22.15 -16.27
C LEU A 391 -3.02 23.36 -17.22
N ARG A 392 -1.94 24.16 -17.20
CA ARG A 392 -1.75 25.27 -18.14
C ARG A 392 -1.35 24.80 -19.53
N GLU A 393 -0.51 23.79 -19.62
CA GLU A 393 0.01 23.26 -20.88
C GLU A 393 -1.01 22.34 -21.56
N SER A 394 -1.65 21.44 -20.82
CA SER A 394 -2.58 20.43 -21.31
C SER A 394 -3.75 20.23 -20.31
N PRO A 395 -4.82 21.04 -20.36
CA PRO A 395 -5.92 20.98 -19.39
C PRO A 395 -6.65 19.64 -19.37
N ARG A 396 -6.84 19.07 -18.17
CA ARG A 396 -7.63 17.84 -17.92
C ARG A 396 -8.56 18.06 -16.74
N SER A 397 -9.87 17.89 -16.93
CA SER A 397 -10.90 18.15 -15.90
C SER A 397 -10.96 17.06 -14.83
N ASP A 398 -10.76 15.78 -15.19
CA ASP A 398 -10.74 14.63 -14.27
C ASP A 398 -9.35 13.97 -14.29
N HIS A 399 -8.34 14.73 -13.89
CA HIS A 399 -6.95 14.30 -13.94
C HIS A 399 -6.54 13.37 -12.79
N ARG A 400 -7.22 13.47 -11.65
CA ARG A 400 -7.00 12.67 -10.43
C ARG A 400 -5.55 12.64 -9.93
N MET A 401 -4.76 13.66 -10.27
CA MET A 401 -3.39 13.71 -9.76
C MET A 401 -3.40 13.71 -8.24
N THR A 402 -2.68 12.76 -7.65
CA THR A 402 -2.77 12.41 -6.22
C THR A 402 -1.47 12.76 -5.50
N LEU A 403 -1.58 13.53 -4.42
CA LEU A 403 -0.51 13.71 -3.46
C LEU A 403 -0.49 12.54 -2.49
N GLU A 404 0.62 11.82 -2.44
CA GLU A 404 0.82 10.65 -1.59
C GLU A 404 1.50 11.03 -0.28
N HIS A 405 1.13 10.33 0.81
CA HIS A 405 1.63 10.44 2.18
C HIS A 405 1.11 11.64 2.97
N PHE A 406 1.24 12.86 2.47
CA PHE A 406 0.72 14.08 3.10
C PHE A 406 1.16 14.24 4.57
N ALA A 407 2.44 13.93 4.87
CA ALA A 407 2.91 13.85 6.25
C ALA A 407 2.90 15.21 6.96
N TYR A 408 3.30 16.28 6.29
CA TYR A 408 3.16 17.64 6.79
C TYR A 408 2.80 18.61 5.66
N SER A 409 1.83 19.47 5.91
CA SER A 409 1.34 20.47 4.95
C SER A 409 0.75 21.67 5.68
N THR A 410 0.39 22.71 4.93
CA THR A 410 -0.21 23.94 5.42
C THR A 410 -1.69 24.05 4.98
N GLU A 411 -2.45 24.91 5.65
CA GLU A 411 -3.83 25.22 5.24
C GLU A 411 -3.90 25.86 3.85
N ASP A 412 -2.89 26.65 3.48
CA ASP A 412 -2.82 27.25 2.14
C ASP A 412 -2.71 26.16 1.08
N GLN A 413 -1.86 25.16 1.30
CA GLN A 413 -1.72 24.04 0.39
C GLN A 413 -3.02 23.23 0.27
N THR A 414 -3.76 23.03 1.37
CA THR A 414 -5.09 22.41 1.31
C THR A 414 -6.05 23.19 0.40
N ARG A 415 -6.09 24.54 0.51
CA ARG A 415 -6.93 25.37 -0.39
C ARG A 415 -6.51 25.26 -1.85
N ARG A 416 -5.20 25.23 -2.12
CA ARG A 416 -4.65 25.09 -3.48
C ARG A 416 -4.92 23.70 -4.06
N LEU A 417 -4.77 22.63 -3.27
CA LEU A 417 -5.15 21.25 -3.67
C LEU A 417 -6.61 21.20 -4.11
N LYS A 418 -7.51 21.77 -3.30
CA LYS A 418 -8.94 21.85 -3.65
C LYS A 418 -9.19 22.62 -4.94
N THR A 419 -8.55 23.77 -5.09
CA THR A 419 -8.72 24.66 -6.25
C THR A 419 -8.26 23.99 -7.54
N LEU A 420 -7.19 23.20 -7.48
CA LEU A 420 -6.62 22.48 -8.62
C LEU A 420 -7.29 21.12 -8.86
N GLY A 421 -8.19 20.67 -8.00
CA GLY A 421 -8.87 19.37 -8.14
C GLY A 421 -7.98 18.15 -7.85
N ALA A 422 -6.91 18.34 -7.06
CA ALA A 422 -6.02 17.27 -6.65
C ALA A 422 -6.69 16.32 -5.65
N LEU A 423 -6.24 15.07 -5.64
CA LEU A 423 -6.60 14.07 -4.63
C LEU A 423 -5.48 13.93 -3.60
N VAL A 424 -5.80 13.34 -2.45
CA VAL A 424 -4.82 13.01 -1.42
C VAL A 424 -4.99 11.55 -0.99
N SER A 425 -3.88 10.82 -1.01
CA SER A 425 -3.76 9.50 -0.41
C SER A 425 -2.79 9.64 0.75
N ALA A 426 -3.27 9.49 1.97
CA ALA A 426 -2.53 9.84 3.17
C ALA A 426 -2.23 8.62 4.06
N ASN A 427 -1.09 8.67 4.76
CA ASN A 427 -0.75 7.70 5.79
C ASN A 427 -1.00 8.28 7.20
N PRO A 428 -2.15 8.02 7.84
CA PRO A 428 -2.46 8.56 9.15
C PRO A 428 -1.56 7.98 10.26
N TYR A 429 -0.91 6.86 10.01
CA TYR A 429 -0.01 6.20 10.95
C TYR A 429 1.25 7.03 11.25
N TYR A 430 1.65 7.94 10.33
CA TYR A 430 2.77 8.86 10.59
C TYR A 430 2.51 9.75 11.80
N HIS A 431 1.28 10.25 11.97
CA HIS A 431 0.94 10.99 13.18
C HIS A 431 1.07 10.11 14.43
N TYR A 432 0.52 8.90 14.39
CA TYR A 432 0.56 7.96 15.51
C TYR A 432 2.00 7.68 15.96
N ILE A 433 2.86 7.30 15.04
CA ILE A 433 4.20 6.77 15.38
C ILE A 433 5.28 7.86 15.52
N LEU A 434 5.17 9.00 14.83
CA LEU A 434 6.26 9.96 14.72
C LEU A 434 6.00 11.30 15.43
N SER A 435 4.74 11.71 15.64
CA SER A 435 4.49 13.11 16.01
C SER A 435 5.07 13.50 17.37
N GLU A 436 5.03 12.63 18.39
CA GLU A 436 5.66 12.93 19.69
C GLU A 436 7.18 13.07 19.55
N LEU A 437 7.79 12.12 18.88
CA LEU A 437 9.23 12.07 18.68
C LEU A 437 9.71 13.28 17.86
N TYR A 438 8.97 13.67 16.85
CA TYR A 438 9.30 14.80 15.98
C TYR A 438 9.00 16.15 16.64
N ALA A 439 8.07 16.19 17.59
CA ALA A 439 7.85 17.36 18.42
C ALA A 439 9.09 17.73 19.23
N GLU A 440 9.78 16.74 19.74
CA GLU A 440 10.99 16.95 20.55
C GLU A 440 12.25 17.18 19.70
N SER A 441 12.39 16.43 18.59
CA SER A 441 13.66 16.33 17.88
C SER A 441 13.74 17.18 16.61
N TRP A 442 12.67 17.23 15.79
CA TRP A 442 12.81 17.71 14.42
C TRP A 442 11.84 18.82 14.00
N LEU A 443 10.58 18.76 14.43
CA LEU A 443 9.55 19.70 13.93
C LEU A 443 9.12 20.74 14.98
N GLY A 444 9.30 20.44 16.26
CA GLY A 444 8.68 21.19 17.35
C GLY A 444 7.19 20.86 17.53
N PRO A 445 6.62 21.15 18.71
CA PRO A 445 5.30 20.67 19.10
C PRO A 445 4.17 21.18 18.18
N ASP A 446 4.27 22.44 17.72
CA ASP A 446 3.20 23.04 16.92
C ASP A 446 3.07 22.42 15.53
N ARG A 447 4.18 22.08 14.86
CA ARG A 447 4.14 21.41 13.56
C ARG A 447 3.83 19.91 13.70
N ALA A 448 4.45 19.24 14.68
CA ALA A 448 4.28 17.81 14.88
C ALA A 448 2.82 17.41 15.16
N ARG A 449 2.09 18.15 16.02
CA ARG A 449 0.68 17.88 16.28
C ARG A 449 -0.24 18.09 15.07
N GLN A 450 0.24 18.80 14.05
CA GLN A 450 -0.46 19.06 12.79
C GLN A 450 -0.10 18.07 11.69
N MET A 451 0.80 17.14 11.93
CA MET A 451 1.13 16.10 10.93
C MET A 451 -0.13 15.39 10.45
N VAL A 452 -0.19 15.11 9.16
CA VAL A 452 -1.31 14.45 8.48
C VAL A 452 -2.65 15.15 8.76
N ARG A 453 -2.86 16.33 8.20
CA ARG A 453 -4.00 17.26 8.42
C ARG A 453 -5.27 16.80 7.70
N LEU A 454 -5.83 15.65 8.07
CA LEU A 454 -6.98 15.06 7.37
C LEU A 454 -8.27 15.85 7.57
N GLY A 455 -8.50 16.41 8.78
CA GLY A 455 -9.69 17.23 9.04
C GLY A 455 -9.77 18.47 8.15
N SER A 456 -8.64 19.07 7.80
CA SER A 456 -8.58 20.17 6.83
C SER A 456 -9.01 19.71 5.43
N LEU A 457 -8.62 18.51 5.00
CA LEU A 457 -9.04 17.93 3.70
C LEU A 457 -10.53 17.61 3.69
N GLU A 458 -11.06 16.97 4.75
CA GLU A 458 -12.49 16.66 4.89
C GLU A 458 -13.35 17.93 4.82
N ARG A 459 -12.99 18.97 5.60
CA ARG A 459 -13.70 20.26 5.56
C ARG A 459 -13.65 20.94 4.19
N ALA A 460 -12.55 20.73 3.44
CA ALA A 460 -12.43 21.24 2.07
C ALA A 460 -13.20 20.36 1.05
N GLY A 461 -13.68 19.18 1.44
CA GLY A 461 -14.33 18.22 0.54
C GLY A 461 -13.37 17.68 -0.53
N ILE A 462 -12.11 17.42 -0.17
CA ILE A 462 -11.13 16.74 -1.01
C ILE A 462 -11.29 15.23 -0.78
N PRO A 463 -11.41 14.40 -1.82
CA PRO A 463 -11.40 12.95 -1.64
C PRO A 463 -10.10 12.48 -0.97
N ILE A 464 -10.22 11.63 0.06
CA ILE A 464 -9.10 11.16 0.88
C ILE A 464 -9.03 9.64 0.81
N GLY A 465 -7.95 9.09 0.25
CA GLY A 465 -7.58 7.70 0.47
C GLY A 465 -6.75 7.56 1.74
N LEU A 466 -6.98 6.50 2.50
CA LEU A 466 -6.12 6.13 3.62
C LEU A 466 -5.31 4.91 3.22
N HIS A 467 -3.98 4.99 3.35
CA HIS A 467 -3.09 3.92 2.97
C HIS A 467 -2.12 3.50 4.09
N SER A 468 -1.65 2.29 3.99
CA SER A 468 -0.65 1.76 4.92
C SER A 468 0.79 2.08 4.52
N ASP A 469 1.03 2.22 3.21
CA ASP A 469 2.41 2.23 2.70
C ASP A 469 3.18 0.97 3.16
N SER A 470 2.45 -0.16 3.24
CA SER A 470 2.99 -1.38 3.84
C SER A 470 4.34 -1.78 3.22
N PRO A 471 5.37 -1.95 4.06
CA PRO A 471 5.38 -2.19 5.51
C PRO A 471 5.65 -0.94 6.39
N MET A 472 5.44 0.27 5.91
CA MET A 472 5.66 1.49 6.71
C MET A 472 4.60 1.66 7.82
N ALA A 473 3.39 1.15 7.60
CA ALA A 473 2.39 0.89 8.63
C ALA A 473 1.85 -0.54 8.48
N PRO A 474 1.19 -1.10 9.50
CA PRO A 474 0.47 -2.36 9.36
C PRO A 474 -0.55 -2.28 8.21
N LEU A 475 -0.63 -3.36 7.40
CA LEU A 475 -1.63 -3.49 6.33
C LEU A 475 -3.01 -3.74 6.96
N SER A 476 -3.55 -2.76 7.65
CA SER A 476 -4.79 -2.86 8.41
C SER A 476 -5.65 -1.61 8.22
N PRO A 477 -6.65 -1.65 7.32
CA PRO A 477 -7.58 -0.53 7.12
C PRO A 477 -8.26 -0.05 8.41
N LEU A 478 -8.60 -0.95 9.32
CA LEU A 478 -9.19 -0.58 10.62
C LEU A 478 -8.21 0.22 11.49
N THR A 479 -6.92 -0.11 11.46
CA THR A 479 -5.87 0.67 12.13
C THR A 479 -5.70 2.05 11.49
N LEU A 480 -5.78 2.14 10.16
CA LEU A 480 -5.72 3.43 9.45
C LEU A 480 -6.93 4.30 9.77
N MET A 481 -8.14 3.70 9.79
CA MET A 481 -9.36 4.39 10.21
C MET A 481 -9.24 4.92 11.64
N TRP A 482 -8.75 4.09 12.56
CA TRP A 482 -8.52 4.47 13.95
C TRP A 482 -7.52 5.64 14.05
N ALA A 483 -6.35 5.53 13.43
CA ALA A 483 -5.33 6.57 13.48
C ALA A 483 -5.82 7.91 12.91
N ALA A 484 -6.67 7.86 11.88
CA ALA A 484 -7.26 9.03 11.23
C ALA A 484 -8.35 9.70 12.08
N SER A 485 -9.14 8.93 12.84
CA SER A 485 -10.29 9.44 13.59
C SER A 485 -9.97 9.71 15.06
N ALA A 486 -9.22 8.85 15.75
CA ALA A 486 -8.86 9.01 17.17
C ALA A 486 -7.74 10.05 17.39
N ARG A 487 -6.81 10.18 16.41
CA ARG A 487 -5.68 11.14 16.50
C ARG A 487 -4.82 10.98 17.75
N GLU A 488 -4.66 9.76 18.21
CA GLU A 488 -3.75 9.44 19.31
C GLU A 488 -2.33 9.17 18.79
N THR A 489 -1.36 9.34 19.66
CA THR A 489 0.05 8.98 19.40
C THR A 489 0.42 7.68 20.10
N ILE A 490 1.56 7.10 19.75
CA ILE A 490 2.05 5.87 20.37
C ILE A 490 2.32 6.01 21.89
N GLY A 491 2.58 7.23 22.37
CA GLY A 491 2.73 7.55 23.78
C GLY A 491 1.43 7.90 24.47
N GLY A 492 0.30 7.98 23.73
CA GLY A 492 -1.02 8.33 24.27
C GLY A 492 -1.28 9.84 24.32
N THR A 493 -0.44 10.67 23.73
CA THR A 493 -0.69 12.10 23.64
C THR A 493 -1.72 12.40 22.55
N PRO A 494 -2.81 13.14 22.86
CA PRO A 494 -3.77 13.52 21.83
C PRO A 494 -3.16 14.45 20.78
N GLY A 495 -3.38 14.15 19.51
CA GLY A 495 -3.09 15.07 18.41
C GLY A 495 -4.06 16.24 18.34
N LEU A 496 -3.91 17.10 17.33
CA LEU A 496 -4.83 18.19 17.08
C LEU A 496 -6.18 17.63 16.58
N ILE A 497 -7.19 17.62 17.47
CA ILE A 497 -8.49 16.99 17.19
C ILE A 497 -9.22 17.60 15.98
N SER A 498 -8.99 18.87 15.67
CA SER A 498 -9.54 19.51 14.46
C SER A 498 -9.00 18.92 13.16
N GLU A 499 -7.94 18.13 13.24
CA GLU A 499 -7.37 17.40 12.08
C GLU A 499 -7.73 15.92 12.09
N ALA A 500 -8.56 15.44 13.03
CA ALA A 500 -9.26 14.18 12.92
C ALA A 500 -10.33 14.25 11.83
N ILE A 501 -10.64 13.11 11.21
CA ILE A 501 -11.79 12.96 10.31
C ILE A 501 -12.91 12.14 10.97
N SER A 502 -14.11 12.26 10.42
CA SER A 502 -15.24 11.43 10.86
C SER A 502 -14.95 9.94 10.55
N ARG A 503 -15.59 9.05 11.34
CA ARG A 503 -15.52 7.60 11.09
C ARG A 503 -16.06 7.23 9.72
N GLU A 504 -17.12 7.91 9.27
CA GLU A 504 -17.70 7.75 7.94
C GLU A 504 -16.68 8.12 6.86
N GLN A 505 -15.97 9.26 7.02
CA GLN A 505 -14.93 9.65 6.08
C GLN A 505 -13.74 8.67 6.11
N ALA A 506 -13.36 8.17 7.28
CA ALA A 506 -12.30 7.16 7.40
C ALA A 506 -12.68 5.85 6.69
N LEU A 507 -13.93 5.39 6.82
CA LEU A 507 -14.45 4.22 6.10
C LEU A 507 -14.47 4.45 4.58
N ARG A 508 -14.87 5.64 4.14
CA ARG A 508 -14.78 6.03 2.70
C ARG A 508 -13.34 5.97 2.20
N GLY A 509 -12.39 6.40 3.03
CA GLY A 509 -10.96 6.45 2.71
C GLY A 509 -10.31 5.09 2.44
N VAL A 510 -10.89 4.01 2.96
CA VAL A 510 -10.45 2.63 2.72
C VAL A 510 -11.40 1.84 1.81
N THR A 511 -12.36 2.52 1.17
CA THR A 511 -13.37 1.92 0.28
C THR A 511 -13.61 2.78 -0.95
N ILE A 512 -14.67 3.61 -0.98
CA ILE A 512 -15.10 4.32 -2.21
C ILE A 512 -14.13 5.44 -2.63
N ASP A 513 -13.54 6.18 -1.69
CA ASP A 513 -12.58 7.22 -2.02
C ASP A 513 -11.25 6.60 -2.47
N ALA A 514 -10.82 5.46 -1.86
CA ALA A 514 -9.71 4.66 -2.35
C ALA A 514 -9.98 4.10 -3.76
N ALA A 515 -11.20 3.61 -4.03
CA ALA A 515 -11.62 3.17 -5.36
C ALA A 515 -11.57 4.31 -6.39
N TYR A 516 -11.92 5.54 -5.98
CA TYR A 516 -11.84 6.73 -6.82
C TYR A 516 -10.38 7.08 -7.18
N ILE A 517 -9.46 6.95 -6.20
CA ILE A 517 -8.02 7.11 -6.44
C ILE A 517 -7.48 6.04 -7.40
N LEU A 518 -8.00 4.81 -7.32
CA LEU A 518 -7.66 3.75 -8.27
C LEU A 518 -8.28 3.94 -9.67
N GLY A 519 -9.21 4.88 -9.85
CA GLY A 519 -10.01 4.97 -11.07
C GLY A 519 -10.99 3.80 -11.27
N ARG A 520 -11.39 3.13 -10.17
CA ARG A 520 -12.22 1.91 -10.17
C ARG A 520 -13.55 2.08 -9.40
N GLU A 521 -13.95 3.31 -9.08
CA GLU A 521 -15.19 3.61 -8.34
C GLU A 521 -16.47 3.14 -9.04
N ASN A 522 -16.41 2.89 -10.32
CA ASN A 522 -17.54 2.34 -11.08
C ASN A 522 -17.71 0.83 -10.84
N ASP A 523 -16.64 0.14 -10.50
CA ASP A 523 -16.60 -1.30 -10.27
C ASP A 523 -16.46 -1.70 -8.79
N LEU A 524 -15.82 -0.87 -7.95
CA LEU A 524 -15.41 -1.18 -6.58
C LEU A 524 -15.86 -0.11 -5.57
N GLY A 525 -15.63 -0.37 -4.29
CA GLY A 525 -15.70 0.61 -3.20
C GLY A 525 -17.08 0.93 -2.66
N SER A 526 -18.17 0.39 -3.22
CA SER A 526 -19.51 0.45 -2.64
C SER A 526 -20.34 -0.79 -3.01
N VAL A 527 -21.37 -1.11 -2.22
CA VAL A 527 -22.28 -2.23 -2.49
C VAL A 527 -23.47 -1.71 -3.31
N ARG A 528 -23.35 -1.81 -4.63
CA ARG A 528 -24.36 -1.32 -5.58
C ARG A 528 -24.49 -2.28 -6.77
N ALA A 529 -25.71 -2.46 -7.26
CA ALA A 529 -25.97 -3.26 -8.46
C ALA A 529 -25.08 -2.82 -9.63
N GLY A 530 -24.50 -3.80 -10.33
CA GLY A 530 -23.57 -3.63 -11.43
C GLY A 530 -22.09 -3.65 -11.02
N LYS A 531 -21.72 -3.38 -9.75
CA LYS A 531 -20.34 -3.46 -9.27
C LYS A 531 -19.90 -4.90 -9.03
N ILE A 532 -18.59 -5.09 -8.97
CA ILE A 532 -17.98 -6.38 -8.60
C ILE A 532 -18.34 -6.66 -7.13
N ALA A 533 -18.68 -7.91 -6.86
CA ALA A 533 -19.07 -8.36 -5.53
C ALA A 533 -17.82 -8.67 -4.68
N ASP A 534 -17.04 -7.63 -4.37
CA ASP A 534 -15.93 -7.68 -3.44
C ASP A 534 -16.38 -7.10 -2.10
N PHE A 535 -16.29 -7.92 -1.03
CA PHE A 535 -16.73 -7.52 0.30
C PHE A 535 -15.69 -7.86 1.36
N THR A 536 -15.67 -7.03 2.41
CA THR A 536 -15.04 -7.32 3.69
C THR A 536 -16.14 -7.63 4.69
N VAL A 537 -16.02 -8.75 5.40
CA VAL A 537 -16.99 -9.18 6.42
C VAL A 537 -16.36 -9.03 7.79
N LEU A 538 -16.99 -8.22 8.65
CA LEU A 538 -16.54 -7.91 10.01
C LEU A 538 -17.49 -8.48 11.06
N ALA A 539 -16.94 -8.79 12.24
CA ALA A 539 -17.75 -9.20 13.39
C ALA A 539 -18.65 -8.06 13.93
N GLN A 540 -18.22 -6.81 13.77
CA GLN A 540 -18.89 -5.63 14.30
C GLN A 540 -18.86 -4.48 13.30
N ASP A 541 -19.80 -3.52 13.46
CA ASP A 541 -19.85 -2.32 12.64
C ASP A 541 -18.77 -1.32 13.06
N PRO A 542 -17.82 -0.99 12.19
CA PRO A 542 -16.74 -0.05 12.51
C PRO A 542 -17.22 1.37 12.80
N LEU A 543 -18.45 1.71 12.44
CA LEU A 543 -19.05 3.02 12.75
C LEU A 543 -19.73 3.06 14.11
N ALA A 544 -19.97 1.90 14.75
CA ALA A 544 -20.75 1.80 15.99
C ALA A 544 -19.94 1.43 17.24
N VAL A 545 -18.68 1.01 17.07
CA VAL A 545 -17.79 0.63 18.17
C VAL A 545 -17.04 1.85 18.75
N SER A 546 -16.46 1.71 19.95
CA SER A 546 -15.55 2.71 20.53
C SER A 546 -14.22 2.81 19.74
N ASP A 547 -13.42 3.86 20.00
CA ASP A 547 -12.10 4.01 19.39
C ASP A 547 -11.17 2.85 19.75
N ASP A 548 -11.20 2.40 21.01
CA ASP A 548 -10.38 1.29 21.49
C ASP A 548 -10.72 -0.04 20.80
N GLU A 549 -11.98 -0.24 20.45
CA GLU A 549 -12.44 -1.48 19.80
C GLU A 549 -12.19 -1.50 18.29
N LEU A 550 -12.12 -0.33 17.64
CA LEU A 550 -12.12 -0.22 16.18
C LEU A 550 -11.02 -1.05 15.51
N ARG A 551 -9.78 -0.92 15.95
CA ARG A 551 -8.65 -1.62 15.35
C ARG A 551 -8.59 -3.12 15.67
N SER A 552 -9.39 -3.58 16.63
CA SER A 552 -9.46 -4.98 17.06
C SER A 552 -10.69 -5.71 16.58
N ILE A 553 -11.54 -5.10 15.75
CA ILE A 553 -12.70 -5.79 15.15
C ILE A 553 -12.20 -6.97 14.32
N PRO A 554 -12.65 -8.21 14.61
CA PRO A 554 -12.26 -9.36 13.81
C PRO A 554 -12.79 -9.26 12.37
N VAL A 555 -11.92 -9.50 11.41
CA VAL A 555 -12.30 -9.82 10.04
C VAL A 555 -12.72 -11.28 9.99
N ILE A 556 -13.91 -11.57 9.50
CA ILE A 556 -14.48 -12.92 9.42
C ILE A 556 -14.20 -13.57 8.08
N ALA A 557 -14.28 -12.79 7.02
CA ALA A 557 -14.08 -13.27 5.67
C ALA A 557 -13.73 -12.11 4.72
N THR A 558 -13.17 -12.45 3.57
CA THR A 558 -13.25 -11.65 2.36
C THR A 558 -14.18 -12.34 1.36
N VAL A 559 -14.86 -11.55 0.53
CA VAL A 559 -15.57 -12.04 -0.65
C VAL A 559 -14.90 -11.41 -1.86
N PHE A 560 -14.50 -12.22 -2.81
CA PHE A 560 -13.87 -11.75 -4.05
C PHE A 560 -14.68 -12.24 -5.25
N ALA A 561 -15.13 -11.31 -6.08
CA ALA A 561 -15.99 -11.57 -7.22
C ALA A 561 -17.14 -12.55 -6.86
N GLY A 562 -17.78 -12.31 -5.73
CA GLY A 562 -18.94 -13.07 -5.24
C GLY A 562 -18.64 -14.40 -4.55
N THR A 563 -17.39 -14.85 -4.48
CA THR A 563 -16.99 -16.06 -3.76
C THR A 563 -16.44 -15.72 -2.39
N ALA A 564 -16.98 -16.35 -1.35
CA ALA A 564 -16.56 -16.13 0.04
C ALA A 564 -15.31 -16.96 0.40
N TYR A 565 -14.39 -16.33 1.12
CA TYR A 565 -13.17 -16.90 1.67
C TYR A 565 -13.12 -16.61 3.18
N PRO A 566 -13.65 -17.52 4.01
CA PRO A 566 -13.65 -17.33 5.47
C PRO A 566 -12.23 -17.36 6.04
N LEU A 567 -12.01 -16.58 7.09
CA LEU A 567 -10.84 -16.73 7.97
C LEU A 567 -11.09 -17.86 8.97
N PRO A 568 -10.02 -18.57 9.38
CA PRO A 568 -10.13 -19.72 10.30
C PRO A 568 -10.63 -19.34 11.70
#